data_efdac5bd9594f58d5e5416121bcb0b9e
#
_entry.id   efdac5bd9594f58d5e5416121bcb0b9e
#
_cell.length_a   1.000
_cell.length_b   1.000
_cell.length_c   1.000
_cell.angle_alpha   90.00
_cell.angle_beta   90.00
_cell.angle_gamma   90.00
#
_symmetry.space_group_name_H-M   'P 1'
#
loop_
_entity.id
_entity.type
_entity.pdbx_description
1 polymer ?
#
loop_
_entity_poly.entity_id
_entity_poly.type
_entity_poly.pdbx_seq_one_letter_code
_entity_poly.pdbx_strand_id
1 'polypeptide(L)'
;MPPLAAISSPPCSSSTSLAVRTLPSSSPTLRRVSIIRPTPKPASILRLPSSAPKMRSSTVRCAVIEKENPETERPDTFLRDSDGQNGSVSSSSSVRVRFEKMIRDAQDSVCEAIERADGGGKFKEDVWSRPGGGGGISRVLQDGAVWEKAGVNVSVVYGLMPPEAYRAAKAAASDQKPGPIPFFAAGISSVLHPKNPFAPTLHFNYRYFETDAPKDSPGAPRQWWFGGGTDLTPAYIFEEDVKHFHLVQKNACDKSDPSFYPRFKKWCDDYFYIKHRGERRGLGGIFFDDLNDYDQEMLLSFATECANSVVPAYIPIIEKRKDMPFTEQHKAWQQLRRGRYVEFNLGVHMDRGDYGQSLEPLVIKKKKGKF
;
A
#
# COMPACT_ATOMS: atom_id res chain seq x y z
N MET A 1 22.06 52.16 25.38
CA MET A 1 21.37 52.75 26.56
C MET A 1 20.32 53.76 26.10
N PRO A 2 19.13 53.86 26.68
CA PRO A 2 18.47 53.19 27.78
C PRO A 2 17.06 52.67 27.44
N PRO A 3 16.14 52.37 28.40
CA PRO A 3 16.12 51.24 29.31
C PRO A 3 14.83 50.40 29.20
N LEU A 4 14.83 49.33 29.99
CA LEU A 4 13.73 48.42 30.32
C LEU A 4 12.42 49.12 30.74
N ALA A 5 11.28 48.54 30.35
CA ALA A 5 10.02 48.65 31.07
C ALA A 5 9.44 47.25 31.32
N ALA A 6 9.39 46.89 32.59
CA ALA A 6 8.69 45.75 33.13
C ALA A 6 7.18 46.09 33.22
N ILE A 7 6.31 45.13 32.86
CA ILE A 7 4.89 45.19 33.22
C ILE A 7 4.52 43.90 33.92
N SER A 8 4.06 44.12 35.14
CA SER A 8 3.64 43.19 36.20
C SER A 8 2.40 42.38 35.87
N SER A 9 2.37 41.18 36.43
CA SER A 9 1.20 40.32 36.56
C SER A 9 0.25 40.81 37.66
N PRO A 10 -1.05 40.60 37.56
CA PRO A 10 -1.94 40.56 38.72
C PRO A 10 -2.37 39.15 39.11
N PRO A 11 -2.83 38.98 40.37
CA PRO A 11 -2.89 37.69 41.03
C PRO A 11 -4.23 36.96 40.93
N CYS A 12 -4.13 35.70 41.26
CA CYS A 12 -5.13 34.71 41.56
C CYS A 12 -6.21 35.16 42.57
N SER A 13 -7.45 34.69 42.35
CA SER A 13 -8.27 34.00 43.37
C SER A 13 -9.71 33.82 42.88
N SER A 14 -10.20 32.57 42.88
CA SER A 14 -11.34 32.16 43.71
C SER A 14 -11.69 30.69 43.48
N SER A 15 -11.58 29.98 44.51
CA SER A 15 -12.06 28.60 44.75
C SER A 15 -13.60 28.57 44.69
N THR A 16 -14.16 27.60 43.93
CA THR A 16 -15.56 27.23 44.08
C THR A 16 -15.61 25.69 44.27
N SER A 17 -15.92 25.32 45.52
CA SER A 17 -16.20 23.95 45.93
C SER A 17 -17.55 23.51 45.35
N LEU A 18 -17.62 22.39 44.65
CA LEU A 18 -18.84 21.72 44.27
C LEU A 18 -19.06 20.51 45.15
N ALA A 19 -20.16 20.56 45.89
CA ALA A 19 -20.62 19.57 46.83
C ALA A 19 -20.97 18.23 46.14
N VAL A 20 -20.48 17.13 46.73
CA VAL A 20 -20.88 15.77 46.41
C VAL A 20 -22.30 15.56 46.96
N ARG A 21 -23.27 15.35 46.08
CA ARG A 21 -24.58 14.82 46.44
C ARG A 21 -24.55 13.28 46.31
N THR A 22 -24.60 12.62 47.43
CA THR A 22 -24.90 11.20 47.55
C THR A 22 -26.37 10.92 47.25
N LEU A 23 -26.67 10.03 46.31
CA LEU A 23 -27.99 9.49 46.08
C LEU A 23 -28.08 8.07 46.71
N PRO A 24 -29.23 7.68 47.28
CA PRO A 24 -29.38 6.43 48.01
C PRO A 24 -29.53 5.22 47.07
N SER A 25 -28.92 4.12 47.54
CA SER A 25 -29.04 2.79 46.96
C SER A 25 -30.50 2.24 47.10
N SER A 26 -31.12 1.87 45.98
CA SER A 26 -32.28 1.00 45.99
C SER A 26 -32.01 -0.18 45.05
N SER A 27 -31.90 -1.34 45.63
CA SER A 27 -31.78 -2.64 44.93
C SER A 27 -33.15 -3.03 44.35
N PRO A 28 -33.26 -3.48 43.09
CA PRO A 28 -34.44 -4.16 42.62
C PRO A 28 -34.24 -5.67 42.72
N THR A 29 -35.19 -6.28 43.42
CA THR A 29 -35.45 -7.70 43.59
C THR A 29 -35.58 -8.41 42.24
N LEU A 30 -34.80 -9.46 42.03
CA LEU A 30 -34.90 -10.36 40.89
C LEU A 30 -36.21 -11.19 40.95
N ARG A 31 -37.16 -10.87 40.12
CA ARG A 31 -38.30 -11.77 39.82
C ARG A 31 -37.82 -12.83 38.81
N ARG A 32 -37.89 -14.08 39.27
CA ARG A 32 -37.66 -15.28 38.44
C ARG A 32 -38.79 -15.41 37.42
N VAL A 33 -38.51 -15.18 36.14
CA VAL A 33 -39.42 -15.47 35.04
C VAL A 33 -39.10 -16.87 34.52
N SER A 34 -40.06 -17.79 34.68
CA SER A 34 -39.98 -19.16 34.15
C SER A 34 -40.25 -19.10 32.64
N ILE A 35 -39.22 -19.41 31.85
CA ILE A 35 -39.38 -19.55 30.40
C ILE A 35 -39.86 -20.97 30.10
N ILE A 36 -41.14 -21.08 29.65
CA ILE A 36 -41.70 -22.30 29.09
C ILE A 36 -41.16 -22.47 27.68
N ARG A 37 -40.39 -23.52 27.43
CA ARG A 37 -39.93 -23.91 26.09
C ARG A 37 -41.08 -24.59 25.34
N PRO A 38 -41.47 -24.15 24.12
CA PRO A 38 -42.37 -24.94 23.27
C PRO A 38 -41.57 -26.06 22.58
N THR A 39 -42.14 -27.27 22.62
CA THR A 39 -41.67 -28.45 21.90
C THR A 39 -41.87 -28.27 20.40
N PRO A 40 -40.93 -28.68 19.54
CA PRO A 40 -41.13 -28.60 18.09
C PRO A 40 -42.01 -29.73 17.59
N LYS A 41 -43.04 -29.36 16.84
CA LYS A 41 -43.87 -30.32 16.05
C LYS A 41 -43.07 -30.78 14.81
N PRO A 42 -43.22 -32.04 14.38
CA PRO A 42 -42.52 -32.55 13.20
C PRO A 42 -43.04 -31.86 11.93
N ALA A 43 -42.10 -31.29 11.15
CA ALA A 43 -42.40 -30.68 9.87
C ALA A 43 -42.70 -31.74 8.79
N SER A 44 -43.81 -31.55 8.11
CA SER A 44 -44.23 -32.32 6.95
C SER A 44 -43.27 -32.08 5.79
N ILE A 45 -42.75 -33.14 5.18
CA ILE A 45 -41.89 -33.08 4.00
C ILE A 45 -42.75 -32.74 2.78
N LEU A 46 -42.74 -31.48 2.36
CA LEU A 46 -43.21 -31.04 1.05
C LEU A 46 -42.15 -31.38 -0.01
N ARG A 47 -42.44 -32.38 -0.86
CA ARG A 47 -41.67 -32.65 -2.07
C ARG A 47 -41.90 -31.52 -3.07
N LEU A 48 -40.85 -30.73 -3.36
CA LEU A 48 -40.81 -29.79 -4.49
C LEU A 48 -40.44 -30.56 -5.77
N PRO A 49 -41.06 -30.19 -6.92
CA PRO A 49 -40.74 -30.84 -8.20
C PRO A 49 -39.35 -30.42 -8.69
N SER A 50 -38.57 -31.40 -9.13
CA SER A 50 -37.25 -31.23 -9.70
C SER A 50 -37.36 -30.72 -11.13
N SER A 51 -37.23 -29.41 -11.32
CA SER A 51 -36.85 -28.80 -12.59
C SER A 51 -35.97 -27.56 -12.31
N ALA A 52 -34.74 -27.82 -11.96
CA ALA A 52 -33.71 -26.76 -11.96
C ALA A 52 -33.22 -26.54 -13.39
N PRO A 53 -33.22 -25.31 -13.90
CA PRO A 53 -32.55 -25.02 -15.17
C PRO A 53 -31.05 -25.29 -15.01
N LYS A 54 -30.47 -26.03 -15.97
CA LYS A 54 -29.02 -26.25 -16.06
C LYS A 54 -28.35 -24.91 -16.20
N MET A 55 -27.83 -24.37 -15.10
CA MET A 55 -26.85 -23.30 -15.14
C MET A 55 -25.64 -23.80 -15.95
N ARG A 56 -25.42 -23.21 -17.12
CA ARG A 56 -24.16 -23.35 -17.83
C ARG A 56 -23.08 -22.80 -16.91
N SER A 57 -22.27 -23.69 -16.36
CA SER A 57 -21.01 -23.35 -15.75
C SER A 57 -20.17 -22.63 -16.80
N SER A 58 -20.13 -21.31 -16.75
CA SER A 58 -19.09 -20.55 -17.39
C SER A 58 -17.82 -20.83 -16.57
N THR A 59 -17.03 -21.76 -17.06
CA THR A 59 -15.67 -21.97 -16.54
C THR A 59 -14.92 -20.67 -16.76
N VAL A 60 -14.80 -19.86 -15.69
CA VAL A 60 -13.82 -18.79 -15.65
C VAL A 60 -12.48 -19.50 -15.79
N ARG A 61 -11.90 -19.44 -16.99
CA ARG A 61 -10.51 -19.83 -17.19
C ARG A 61 -9.70 -18.83 -16.36
N CYS A 62 -9.31 -19.25 -15.15
CA CYS A 62 -8.18 -18.63 -14.48
C CYS A 62 -7.05 -18.59 -15.52
N ALA A 63 -6.51 -17.39 -15.75
CA ALA A 63 -5.29 -17.28 -16.53
C ALA A 63 -4.29 -18.29 -15.96
N VAL A 64 -3.81 -19.15 -16.85
CA VAL A 64 -2.76 -20.13 -16.52
C VAL A 64 -1.60 -19.28 -16.01
N ILE A 65 -1.28 -19.40 -14.73
CA ILE A 65 0.00 -18.92 -14.21
C ILE A 65 1.02 -19.77 -14.93
N GLU A 66 1.71 -19.18 -15.91
CA GLU A 66 2.79 -19.85 -16.60
C GLU A 66 3.80 -20.35 -15.56
N LYS A 67 4.30 -21.55 -15.76
CA LYS A 67 5.33 -22.12 -14.91
C LYS A 67 6.51 -21.18 -14.94
N GLU A 68 6.85 -20.66 -13.76
CA GLU A 68 8.09 -19.94 -13.51
C GLU A 68 9.23 -20.76 -14.11
N ASN A 69 9.96 -20.18 -15.04
CA ASN A 69 11.16 -20.79 -15.58
C ASN A 69 12.32 -20.22 -14.75
N PRO A 70 12.91 -21.01 -13.83
CA PRO A 70 13.86 -20.51 -12.83
C PRO A 70 15.21 -20.04 -13.43
N GLU A 71 15.38 -20.07 -14.73
CA GLU A 71 16.60 -19.71 -15.45
C GLU A 71 16.40 -18.55 -16.44
N THR A 72 15.36 -17.76 -16.27
CA THR A 72 15.18 -16.57 -17.13
C THR A 72 16.22 -15.53 -16.74
N GLU A 73 17.18 -15.30 -17.62
CA GLU A 73 18.19 -14.25 -17.44
C GLU A 73 17.51 -12.89 -17.29
N ARG A 74 17.98 -12.09 -16.32
CA ARG A 74 17.43 -10.75 -16.04
C ARG A 74 17.62 -9.86 -17.27
N PRO A 75 16.56 -9.40 -17.95
CA PRO A 75 16.71 -8.52 -19.10
C PRO A 75 17.20 -7.14 -18.68
N ASP A 76 17.92 -6.46 -19.54
CA ASP A 76 18.39 -5.09 -19.30
C ASP A 76 17.22 -4.12 -19.16
N THR A 77 16.14 -4.35 -19.89
CA THR A 77 14.91 -3.55 -19.83
C THR A 77 13.68 -4.40 -20.18
N PHE A 78 12.53 -4.01 -19.66
CA PHE A 78 11.22 -4.53 -20.07
C PHE A 78 10.49 -3.61 -21.05
N LEU A 79 11.09 -2.47 -21.42
CA LEU A 79 10.54 -1.52 -22.38
C LEU A 79 10.58 -2.08 -23.80
N ARG A 80 9.77 -1.49 -24.68
CA ARG A 80 9.87 -1.71 -26.13
C ARG A 80 11.00 -0.88 -26.71
N ASP A 81 11.59 -1.30 -27.79
CA ASP A 81 12.59 -0.51 -28.55
C ASP A 81 12.06 0.87 -28.93
N SER A 82 10.75 0.97 -29.22
CA SER A 82 10.07 2.22 -29.53
C SER A 82 9.96 3.20 -28.34
N ASP A 83 10.02 2.72 -27.11
CA ASP A 83 9.89 3.57 -25.91
C ASP A 83 11.17 4.39 -25.64
N GLY A 84 12.30 3.95 -26.18
CA GLY A 84 13.59 4.67 -26.15
C GLY A 84 13.75 5.72 -27.26
N GLN A 85 12.92 5.64 -28.31
CA GLN A 85 13.09 6.45 -29.54
C GLN A 85 12.05 7.58 -29.68
N ASN A 86 11.57 8.22 -28.63
CA ASN A 86 10.73 9.40 -28.81
C ASN A 86 11.54 10.54 -29.41
N GLY A 87 11.43 10.63 -30.75
CA GLY A 87 12.12 11.57 -31.59
C GLY A 87 11.83 13.02 -31.24
N SER A 88 12.78 13.63 -30.65
CA SER A 88 13.26 14.99 -30.95
C SER A 88 14.69 15.07 -30.44
N VAL A 89 15.52 15.70 -31.23
CA VAL A 89 16.96 15.88 -31.05
C VAL A 89 17.25 16.62 -29.73
N SER A 90 17.29 15.88 -28.64
CA SER A 90 17.87 16.29 -27.36
C SER A 90 18.10 15.04 -26.51
N SER A 91 19.29 14.87 -26.00
CA SER A 91 19.88 13.68 -25.39
C SER A 91 19.33 13.28 -24.01
N SER A 92 18.06 13.52 -23.69
CA SER A 92 17.43 13.02 -22.48
C SER A 92 16.59 11.78 -22.78
N SER A 93 16.92 10.65 -22.17
CA SER A 93 16.12 9.44 -22.24
C SER A 93 14.67 9.70 -21.78
N SER A 94 13.67 9.02 -22.39
CA SER A 94 12.26 9.22 -22.07
C SER A 94 11.97 9.01 -20.57
N VAL A 95 10.88 9.60 -20.06
CA VAL A 95 10.45 9.41 -18.65
C VAL A 95 10.26 7.92 -18.35
N ARG A 96 9.78 7.12 -19.30
CA ARG A 96 9.62 5.66 -19.15
C ARG A 96 10.95 4.98 -18.83
N VAL A 97 12.00 5.29 -19.57
CA VAL A 97 13.36 4.74 -19.39
C VAL A 97 13.93 5.14 -18.02
N ARG A 98 13.82 6.41 -17.68
CA ARG A 98 14.37 6.94 -16.41
C ARG A 98 13.59 6.42 -15.20
N PHE A 99 12.26 6.26 -15.33
CA PHE A 99 11.44 5.70 -14.27
C PHE A 99 11.71 4.21 -14.07
N GLU A 100 11.84 3.41 -15.16
CA GLU A 100 12.26 2.02 -15.04
C GLU A 100 13.61 1.89 -14.36
N LYS A 101 14.59 2.72 -14.77
CA LYS A 101 15.90 2.74 -14.13
C LYS A 101 15.78 3.05 -12.63
N MET A 102 15.04 4.08 -12.26
CA MET A 102 14.85 4.49 -10.86
C MET A 102 14.26 3.38 -10.00
N ILE A 103 13.22 2.68 -10.48
CA ILE A 103 12.60 1.61 -9.68
C ILE A 103 13.49 0.37 -9.55
N ARG A 104 14.33 0.08 -10.55
CA ARG A 104 15.34 -0.99 -10.48
C ARG A 104 16.46 -0.64 -9.50
N ASP A 105 17.02 0.57 -9.59
CA ASP A 105 18.03 1.07 -8.67
C ASP A 105 17.50 1.07 -7.22
N ALA A 106 16.24 1.47 -7.02
CA ALA A 106 15.58 1.42 -5.72
C ALA A 106 15.41 -0.02 -5.21
N GLN A 107 15.04 -0.98 -6.09
CA GLN A 107 14.94 -2.39 -5.72
C GLN A 107 16.30 -2.93 -5.26
N ASP A 108 17.36 -2.65 -6.02
CA ASP A 108 18.71 -3.10 -5.70
C ASP A 108 19.17 -2.51 -4.36
N SER A 109 19.04 -1.19 -4.19
CA SER A 109 19.42 -0.48 -2.95
C SER A 109 18.67 -0.98 -1.70
N VAL A 110 17.34 -1.15 -1.82
CA VAL A 110 16.52 -1.61 -0.70
C VAL A 110 16.84 -3.06 -0.34
N CYS A 111 16.94 -3.95 -1.33
CA CYS A 111 17.26 -5.35 -1.08
C CYS A 111 18.65 -5.50 -0.44
N GLU A 112 19.65 -4.78 -0.94
CA GLU A 112 21.01 -4.80 -0.37
C GLU A 112 21.03 -4.28 1.08
N ALA A 113 20.31 -3.20 1.38
CA ALA A 113 20.22 -2.67 2.73
C ALA A 113 19.54 -3.64 3.70
N ILE A 114 18.48 -4.33 3.24
CA ILE A 114 17.77 -5.34 4.02
C ILE A 114 18.66 -6.55 4.28
N GLU A 115 19.33 -7.10 3.25
CA GLU A 115 20.24 -8.24 3.40
C GLU A 115 21.39 -7.92 4.37
N ARG A 116 21.94 -6.72 4.28
CA ARG A 116 23.00 -6.25 5.18
C ARG A 116 22.52 -6.18 6.64
N ALA A 117 21.32 -5.65 6.88
CA ALA A 117 20.75 -5.54 8.22
C ALA A 117 20.29 -6.90 8.77
N ASP A 118 19.89 -7.85 7.92
CA ASP A 118 19.53 -9.22 8.30
C ASP A 118 20.76 -10.03 8.71
N GLY A 119 21.86 -9.87 8.00
CA GLY A 119 23.14 -10.54 8.27
C GLY A 119 23.24 -11.97 7.73
N GLY A 120 22.15 -12.61 7.33
CA GLY A 120 22.14 -13.99 6.84
C GLY A 120 21.14 -14.29 5.75
N GLY A 121 20.00 -13.61 5.78
CA GLY A 121 18.95 -13.75 4.77
C GLY A 121 19.35 -13.18 3.43
N LYS A 122 18.92 -13.88 2.37
CA LYS A 122 19.12 -13.46 0.96
C LYS A 122 17.78 -13.41 0.24
N PHE A 123 17.63 -12.42 -0.62
CA PHE A 123 16.50 -12.38 -1.53
C PHE A 123 16.64 -13.45 -2.61
N LYS A 124 15.54 -14.15 -2.86
CA LYS A 124 15.39 -14.97 -4.06
C LYS A 124 14.75 -14.10 -5.12
N GLU A 125 15.37 -14.06 -6.28
CA GLU A 125 14.87 -13.32 -7.44
C GLU A 125 14.07 -14.25 -8.34
N ASP A 126 12.98 -13.73 -8.86
CA ASP A 126 12.12 -14.34 -9.87
C ASP A 126 11.82 -13.32 -10.95
N VAL A 127 12.20 -13.62 -12.18
CA VAL A 127 11.99 -12.78 -13.36
C VAL A 127 10.83 -13.33 -14.16
N TRP A 128 9.84 -12.49 -14.43
CA TRP A 128 8.64 -12.91 -15.14
C TRP A 128 8.35 -12.00 -16.34
N SER A 129 7.74 -12.57 -17.36
CA SER A 129 7.26 -11.86 -18.55
C SER A 129 5.76 -11.93 -18.64
N ARG A 130 5.14 -10.86 -19.16
CA ARG A 130 3.70 -10.80 -19.33
C ARG A 130 3.31 -11.04 -20.79
N PRO A 131 2.37 -11.98 -21.09
CA PRO A 131 1.73 -12.07 -22.38
C PRO A 131 1.02 -10.74 -22.71
N GLY A 132 1.42 -10.11 -23.82
CA GLY A 132 0.89 -8.81 -24.24
C GLY A 132 1.81 -7.62 -23.95
N GLY A 133 2.91 -7.82 -23.26
CA GLY A 133 4.04 -6.90 -23.16
C GLY A 133 4.46 -6.48 -21.77
N GLY A 134 5.75 -6.43 -21.60
CA GLY A 134 6.42 -6.12 -20.35
C GLY A 134 6.68 -7.33 -19.47
N GLY A 135 7.07 -7.07 -18.23
CA GLY A 135 7.44 -8.08 -17.25
C GLY A 135 7.79 -7.45 -15.92
N GLY A 136 8.54 -8.16 -15.11
CA GLY A 136 8.98 -7.67 -13.82
C GLY A 136 9.99 -8.56 -13.13
N ILE A 137 10.45 -8.09 -11.99
CA ILE A 137 11.40 -8.77 -11.11
C ILE A 137 10.81 -8.79 -9.72
N SER A 138 10.53 -9.98 -9.21
CA SER A 138 10.08 -10.19 -7.85
C SER A 138 11.25 -10.66 -6.99
N ARG A 139 11.50 -9.99 -5.88
CA ARG A 139 12.49 -10.41 -4.90
C ARG A 139 11.82 -10.69 -3.57
N VAL A 140 12.04 -11.88 -3.03
CA VAL A 140 11.43 -12.32 -1.78
C VAL A 140 12.50 -12.92 -0.86
N LEU A 141 12.60 -12.37 0.35
CA LEU A 141 13.35 -12.93 1.46
C LEU A 141 12.36 -13.53 2.46
N GLN A 142 12.60 -14.76 2.90
CA GLN A 142 11.79 -15.45 3.90
C GLN A 142 12.69 -16.06 4.96
N ASP A 143 12.16 -16.07 6.19
CA ASP A 143 12.79 -16.72 7.34
C ASP A 143 14.22 -16.24 7.66
N GLY A 144 14.54 -14.97 7.28
CA GLY A 144 15.79 -14.30 7.64
C GLY A 144 15.98 -14.18 9.15
N ALA A 145 17.10 -13.64 9.60
CA ALA A 145 17.34 -13.39 11.01
C ALA A 145 16.41 -12.28 11.55
N VAL A 146 16.28 -11.18 10.82
CA VAL A 146 15.48 -10.00 11.16
C VAL A 146 14.09 -10.04 10.56
N TRP A 147 13.94 -10.39 9.29
CA TRP A 147 12.64 -10.41 8.60
C TRP A 147 12.05 -11.81 8.53
N GLU A 148 10.79 -11.91 8.96
CA GLU A 148 9.96 -13.09 8.73
C GLU A 148 9.66 -13.22 7.23
N LYS A 149 9.33 -12.09 6.60
CA LYS A 149 9.11 -11.99 5.16
C LYS A 149 9.34 -10.57 4.67
N ALA A 150 10.04 -10.44 3.57
CA ALA A 150 10.24 -9.19 2.86
C ALA A 150 10.03 -9.42 1.36
N GLY A 151 9.28 -8.56 0.72
CA GLY A 151 9.07 -8.59 -0.72
C GLY A 151 9.33 -7.23 -1.34
N VAL A 152 10.10 -7.19 -2.42
CA VAL A 152 10.37 -5.98 -3.20
C VAL A 152 10.20 -6.33 -4.68
N ASN A 153 9.17 -5.78 -5.30
CA ASN A 153 8.75 -6.17 -6.64
C ASN A 153 8.77 -4.98 -7.58
N VAL A 154 9.38 -5.16 -8.74
CA VAL A 154 9.37 -4.22 -9.87
C VAL A 154 8.50 -4.78 -10.97
N SER A 155 7.68 -3.96 -11.59
CA SER A 155 6.90 -4.30 -12.77
C SER A 155 6.93 -3.18 -13.80
N VAL A 156 7.01 -3.55 -15.07
CA VAL A 156 6.88 -2.66 -16.22
C VAL A 156 5.97 -3.35 -17.20
N VAL A 157 4.77 -2.83 -17.39
CA VAL A 157 3.73 -3.46 -18.20
C VAL A 157 3.11 -2.46 -19.16
N TYR A 158 2.75 -2.95 -20.33
CA TYR A 158 2.07 -2.16 -21.35
C TYR A 158 1.10 -3.03 -22.14
N GLY A 159 0.18 -2.41 -22.84
CA GLY A 159 -0.81 -3.15 -23.62
C GLY A 159 -1.96 -2.26 -24.06
N LEU A 160 -3.10 -2.90 -24.28
CA LEU A 160 -4.38 -2.23 -24.58
C LEU A 160 -5.30 -2.37 -23.37
N MET A 161 -5.79 -1.25 -22.89
CA MET A 161 -6.74 -1.21 -21.77
C MET A 161 -8.16 -1.33 -22.34
N PRO A 162 -9.00 -2.25 -21.82
CA PRO A 162 -10.42 -2.29 -22.16
C PRO A 162 -11.14 -0.99 -21.76
N PRO A 163 -12.17 -0.56 -22.49
CA PRO A 163 -12.90 0.68 -22.20
C PRO A 163 -13.49 0.72 -20.79
N GLU A 164 -13.89 -0.43 -20.25
CA GLU A 164 -14.43 -0.52 -18.88
C GLU A 164 -13.36 -0.21 -17.83
N ALA A 165 -12.14 -0.71 -18.00
CA ALA A 165 -11.02 -0.46 -17.09
C ALA A 165 -10.61 1.02 -17.12
N TYR A 166 -10.62 1.66 -18.30
CA TYR A 166 -10.35 3.10 -18.42
C TYR A 166 -11.39 3.95 -17.70
N ARG A 167 -12.69 3.59 -17.82
CA ARG A 167 -13.78 4.29 -17.11
C ARG A 167 -13.69 4.13 -15.60
N ALA A 168 -13.26 2.96 -15.12
CA ALA A 168 -13.03 2.73 -13.70
C ALA A 168 -11.84 3.53 -13.14
N ALA A 169 -10.77 3.68 -13.95
CA ALA A 169 -9.59 4.46 -13.58
C ALA A 169 -9.83 5.98 -13.61
N LYS A 170 -10.74 6.45 -14.49
CA LYS A 170 -11.19 7.84 -14.55
C LYS A 170 -12.68 7.88 -14.22
N ALA A 171 -13.03 8.30 -13.01
CA ALA A 171 -14.42 8.55 -12.63
C ALA A 171 -15.06 9.51 -13.65
N ALA A 172 -15.65 8.90 -14.67
CA ALA A 172 -16.57 9.40 -15.67
C ALA A 172 -16.63 10.92 -15.92
N ALA A 173 -16.03 11.35 -17.02
CA ALA A 173 -16.31 12.67 -17.56
C ALA A 173 -16.76 12.66 -19.03
N SER A 174 -17.04 11.53 -19.68
CA SER A 174 -17.61 11.53 -21.04
C SER A 174 -18.48 10.31 -21.33
N ASP A 175 -19.65 10.56 -21.91
CA ASP A 175 -20.58 9.56 -22.45
C ASP A 175 -20.05 8.81 -23.69
N GLN A 176 -18.84 9.09 -24.14
CA GLN A 176 -18.24 8.43 -25.28
C GLN A 176 -17.68 7.07 -24.86
N LYS A 177 -17.97 6.03 -25.64
CA LYS A 177 -17.34 4.70 -25.50
C LYS A 177 -15.97 4.75 -26.20
N PRO A 178 -14.87 5.00 -25.49
CA PRO A 178 -13.57 5.02 -26.14
C PRO A 178 -13.23 3.61 -26.63
N GLY A 179 -12.54 3.50 -27.75
CA GLY A 179 -11.91 2.25 -28.20
C GLY A 179 -10.84 1.76 -27.21
N PRO A 180 -10.18 0.63 -27.51
CA PRO A 180 -9.07 0.15 -26.69
C PRO A 180 -7.95 1.20 -26.63
N ILE A 181 -7.54 1.58 -25.41
CA ILE A 181 -6.56 2.63 -25.18
C ILE A 181 -5.20 2.00 -24.86
N PRO A 182 -4.14 2.31 -25.61
CA PRO A 182 -2.81 1.89 -25.24
C PRO A 182 -2.39 2.48 -23.89
N PHE A 183 -1.81 1.67 -23.04
CA PHE A 183 -1.30 2.11 -21.74
C PHE A 183 0.12 1.62 -21.49
N PHE A 184 0.81 2.34 -20.63
CA PHE A 184 2.06 1.99 -20.00
C PHE A 184 1.94 2.17 -18.50
N ALA A 185 2.45 1.23 -17.72
CA ALA A 185 2.52 1.33 -16.28
C ALA A 185 3.85 0.73 -15.78
N ALA A 186 4.53 1.45 -14.92
CA ALA A 186 5.73 0.97 -14.26
C ALA A 186 5.65 1.27 -12.77
N GLY A 187 6.22 0.39 -11.94
CA GLY A 187 6.22 0.61 -10.50
C GLY A 187 7.09 -0.34 -9.73
N ILE A 188 7.42 0.10 -8.51
CA ILE A 188 7.99 -0.70 -7.44
C ILE A 188 7.00 -0.79 -6.30
N SER A 189 6.89 -1.97 -5.68
CA SER A 189 6.03 -2.18 -4.51
C SER A 189 6.72 -3.10 -3.52
N SER A 190 6.57 -2.82 -2.24
CA SER A 190 7.23 -3.59 -1.18
C SER A 190 6.40 -3.65 0.09
N VAL A 191 6.47 -4.79 0.76
CA VAL A 191 6.04 -4.96 2.14
C VAL A 191 7.10 -5.74 2.91
N LEU A 192 7.53 -5.19 4.04
CA LEU A 192 8.60 -5.72 4.88
C LEU A 192 8.05 -6.05 6.27
N HIS A 193 8.08 -7.34 6.64
CA HIS A 193 7.55 -7.87 7.89
C HIS A 193 8.68 -8.34 8.83
N PRO A 194 9.12 -7.52 9.81
CA PRO A 194 10.13 -7.92 10.77
C PRO A 194 9.62 -9.00 11.74
N LYS A 195 10.52 -9.85 12.23
CA LYS A 195 10.21 -10.86 13.26
C LYS A 195 9.92 -10.22 14.61
N ASN A 196 10.75 -9.25 15.02
CA ASN A 196 10.63 -8.59 16.31
C ASN A 196 9.35 -7.72 16.35
N PRO A 197 8.49 -7.86 17.38
CA PRO A 197 7.27 -7.06 17.53
C PRO A 197 7.51 -5.56 17.67
N PHE A 198 8.69 -5.16 18.13
CA PHE A 198 9.06 -3.75 18.30
C PHE A 198 9.56 -3.09 17.02
N ALA A 199 9.96 -3.91 16.03
CA ALA A 199 10.34 -3.44 14.71
C ALA A 199 9.07 -3.28 13.83
N PRO A 200 8.87 -2.12 13.20
CA PRO A 200 7.65 -1.84 12.44
C PRO A 200 7.63 -2.53 11.08
N THR A 201 6.42 -2.84 10.59
CA THR A 201 6.19 -3.17 9.19
C THR A 201 6.30 -1.89 8.35
N LEU A 202 7.01 -1.95 7.23
CA LEU A 202 7.05 -0.91 6.22
C LEU A 202 6.30 -1.37 4.97
N HIS A 203 5.55 -0.46 4.39
CA HIS A 203 5.01 -0.57 3.04
C HIS A 203 5.47 0.64 2.23
N PHE A 204 5.86 0.42 0.98
CA PHE A 204 6.05 1.52 0.04
C PHE A 204 5.70 1.07 -1.38
N ASN A 205 5.30 2.03 -2.20
CA ASN A 205 5.15 1.86 -3.64
C ASN A 205 5.40 3.19 -4.34
N TYR A 206 5.95 3.14 -5.55
CA TYR A 206 6.05 4.27 -6.46
C TYR A 206 5.71 3.79 -7.84
N ARG A 207 4.84 4.51 -8.54
CA ARG A 207 4.31 4.12 -9.84
C ARG A 207 4.20 5.30 -10.78
N TYR A 208 4.40 5.03 -12.04
CA TYR A 208 4.15 5.91 -13.15
C TYR A 208 3.19 5.24 -14.11
N PHE A 209 2.19 5.96 -14.54
CA PHE A 209 1.19 5.51 -15.50
C PHE A 209 1.06 6.50 -16.65
N GLU A 210 0.81 5.97 -17.84
CA GLU A 210 0.64 6.76 -19.07
C GLU A 210 -0.38 6.08 -19.97
N THR A 211 -1.24 6.88 -20.63
CA THR A 211 -2.11 6.43 -21.70
C THR A 211 -1.83 7.21 -22.96
N ASP A 212 -1.75 6.50 -24.09
CA ASP A 212 -1.73 7.15 -25.40
C ASP A 212 -3.12 7.70 -25.75
N ALA A 213 -3.18 8.55 -26.78
CA ALA A 213 -4.44 8.99 -27.35
C ALA A 213 -5.30 7.79 -27.79
N PRO A 214 -6.63 7.82 -27.58
CA PRO A 214 -7.51 6.82 -28.14
C PRO A 214 -7.34 6.75 -29.68
N LYS A 215 -7.41 5.55 -30.23
CA LYS A 215 -7.27 5.37 -31.69
C LYS A 215 -8.27 6.17 -32.51
N ASP A 216 -9.43 6.43 -31.93
CA ASP A 216 -10.55 7.19 -32.52
C ASP A 216 -10.36 8.71 -32.38
N SER A 217 -9.34 9.17 -31.69
CA SER A 217 -9.01 10.58 -31.48
C SER A 217 -7.51 10.81 -31.68
N PRO A 218 -7.01 10.59 -32.91
CA PRO A 218 -5.59 10.80 -33.19
C PRO A 218 -5.23 12.28 -32.95
N GLY A 219 -4.17 12.50 -32.16
CA GLY A 219 -3.74 13.85 -31.76
C GLY A 219 -4.22 14.32 -30.40
N ALA A 220 -5.07 13.55 -29.69
CA ALA A 220 -5.34 13.83 -28.30
C ALA A 220 -4.03 13.72 -27.47
N PRO A 221 -3.80 14.60 -26.47
CA PRO A 221 -2.59 14.58 -25.69
C PRO A 221 -2.48 13.28 -24.87
N ARG A 222 -1.26 12.76 -24.74
CA ARG A 222 -0.94 11.71 -23.78
C ARG A 222 -1.35 12.16 -22.39
N GLN A 223 -1.90 11.24 -21.63
CA GLN A 223 -2.18 11.46 -20.22
C GLN A 223 -1.20 10.64 -19.39
N TRP A 224 -0.70 11.24 -18.35
CA TRP A 224 0.25 10.60 -17.44
C TRP A 224 0.00 11.05 -16.00
N TRP A 225 0.39 10.23 -15.05
CA TRP A 225 0.38 10.58 -13.64
C TRP A 225 1.34 9.72 -12.83
N PHE A 226 1.78 10.28 -11.72
CA PHE A 226 2.55 9.59 -10.71
C PHE A 226 1.64 9.21 -9.54
N GLY A 227 1.97 8.10 -8.89
CA GLY A 227 1.38 7.71 -7.63
C GLY A 227 2.43 7.04 -6.75
N GLY A 228 2.20 7.03 -5.46
CA GLY A 228 3.12 6.39 -4.57
C GLY A 228 2.87 6.69 -3.11
N GLY A 229 3.76 6.17 -2.29
CA GLY A 229 3.76 6.41 -0.87
C GLY A 229 4.69 5.48 -0.13
N THR A 230 5.00 5.90 1.08
CA THR A 230 5.78 5.11 2.04
C THR A 230 5.13 5.30 3.40
N ASP A 231 4.68 4.21 4.02
CA ASP A 231 3.97 4.24 5.30
C ASP A 231 4.50 3.21 6.29
N LEU A 232 4.44 3.57 7.57
CA LEU A 232 4.94 2.76 8.68
C LEU A 232 3.78 2.20 9.52
N THR A 233 3.78 0.90 9.75
CA THR A 233 2.78 0.20 10.57
C THR A 233 3.44 -0.53 11.74
N PRO A 234 3.72 0.15 12.86
CA PRO A 234 4.26 -0.47 14.06
C PRO A 234 3.17 -1.20 14.86
N ALA A 235 3.56 -2.28 15.57
CA ALA A 235 2.74 -2.86 16.62
C ALA A 235 2.90 -2.09 17.94
N TYR A 236 4.09 -1.58 18.21
CA TYR A 236 4.43 -0.74 19.37
C TYR A 236 5.02 0.58 18.90
N ILE A 237 4.57 1.69 19.46
CA ILE A 237 4.95 3.02 19.05
C ILE A 237 6.09 3.54 19.91
N PHE A 238 7.18 3.95 19.26
CA PHE A 238 8.29 4.67 19.88
C PHE A 238 8.34 6.06 19.27
N GLU A 239 8.23 7.08 20.08
CA GLU A 239 8.12 8.47 19.62
C GLU A 239 9.33 8.91 18.79
N GLU A 240 10.52 8.46 19.15
CA GLU A 240 11.76 8.76 18.43
C GLU A 240 11.76 8.17 17.01
N ASP A 241 11.22 6.94 16.84
CA ASP A 241 11.12 6.29 15.54
C ASP A 241 10.12 7.03 14.64
N VAL A 242 8.99 7.46 15.24
CA VAL A 242 7.98 8.26 14.55
C VAL A 242 8.57 9.58 14.06
N LYS A 243 9.27 10.31 14.93
CA LYS A 243 9.92 11.57 14.60
C LYS A 243 10.95 11.39 13.48
N HIS A 244 11.80 10.38 13.60
CA HIS A 244 12.81 10.07 12.59
C HIS A 244 12.18 9.78 11.24
N PHE A 245 11.22 8.85 11.20
CA PHE A 245 10.55 8.43 9.96
C PHE A 245 9.90 9.61 9.23
N HIS A 246 9.08 10.38 9.97
CA HIS A 246 8.38 11.52 9.39
C HIS A 246 9.32 12.66 8.98
N LEU A 247 10.42 12.87 9.71
CA LEU A 247 11.42 13.87 9.35
C LEU A 247 12.10 13.53 8.02
N VAL A 248 12.48 12.26 7.81
CA VAL A 248 13.10 11.82 6.55
C VAL A 248 12.13 11.98 5.38
N GLN A 249 10.86 11.59 5.55
CA GLN A 249 9.83 11.76 4.53
C GLN A 249 9.58 13.26 4.23
N LYS A 250 9.54 14.09 5.27
CA LYS A 250 9.40 15.54 5.11
C LYS A 250 10.57 16.13 4.32
N ASN A 251 11.79 15.77 4.66
CA ASN A 251 12.98 16.26 3.97
C ASN A 251 13.00 15.86 2.49
N ALA A 252 12.52 14.66 2.15
CA ALA A 252 12.40 14.23 0.75
C ALA A 252 11.36 15.07 -0.01
N CYS A 253 10.21 15.35 0.60
CA CYS A 253 9.18 16.19 0.01
C CYS A 253 9.63 17.65 -0.17
N ASP A 254 10.27 18.22 0.85
CA ASP A 254 10.68 19.64 0.89
C ASP A 254 11.72 19.98 -0.20
N LYS A 255 12.44 18.99 -0.75
CA LYS A 255 13.34 19.19 -1.88
C LYS A 255 12.62 19.63 -3.15
N SER A 256 11.36 19.24 -3.31
CA SER A 256 10.53 19.59 -4.46
C SER A 256 9.58 20.72 -4.13
N ASP A 257 8.78 20.59 -3.07
CA ASP A 257 7.84 21.62 -2.60
C ASP A 257 7.53 21.42 -1.10
N PRO A 258 7.72 22.45 -0.26
CA PRO A 258 7.39 22.37 1.17
C PRO A 258 5.92 22.06 1.48
N SER A 259 5.00 22.28 0.54
CA SER A 259 3.58 21.95 0.67
C SER A 259 3.29 20.46 0.48
N PHE A 260 4.21 19.70 -0.11
CA PHE A 260 4.00 18.29 -0.43
C PHE A 260 3.85 17.44 0.83
N TYR A 261 4.74 17.61 1.80
CA TYR A 261 4.67 16.80 3.01
C TYR A 261 3.35 16.94 3.77
N PRO A 262 2.86 18.14 4.14
CA PRO A 262 1.58 18.26 4.83
C PRO A 262 0.39 17.75 4.00
N ARG A 263 0.40 17.98 2.67
CA ARG A 263 -0.63 17.49 1.74
C ARG A 263 -0.64 15.95 1.70
N PHE A 264 0.49 15.33 1.44
CA PHE A 264 0.59 13.88 1.25
C PHE A 264 0.54 13.09 2.56
N LYS A 265 1.00 13.70 3.67
CA LYS A 265 0.81 13.14 5.02
C LYS A 265 -0.68 13.05 5.37
N LYS A 266 -1.42 14.13 5.15
CA LYS A 266 -2.86 14.14 5.40
C LYS A 266 -3.58 13.13 4.51
N TRP A 267 -3.22 13.06 3.23
CA TRP A 267 -3.81 12.08 2.31
C TRP A 267 -3.52 10.64 2.73
N CYS A 268 -2.30 10.35 3.16
CA CYS A 268 -1.91 9.05 3.72
C CYS A 268 -2.78 8.67 4.93
N ASP A 269 -2.98 9.59 5.86
CA ASP A 269 -3.79 9.37 7.07
C ASP A 269 -5.25 9.08 6.74
N ASP A 270 -5.81 9.77 5.74
CA ASP A 270 -7.19 9.59 5.30
C ASP A 270 -7.36 8.28 4.49
N TYR A 271 -6.38 7.95 3.63
CA TYR A 271 -6.42 6.75 2.80
C TYR A 271 -6.34 5.46 3.62
N PHE A 272 -5.47 5.40 4.62
CA PHE A 272 -5.29 4.22 5.47
C PHE A 272 -6.22 4.19 6.69
N TYR A 273 -7.29 4.96 6.69
CA TYR A 273 -8.31 4.94 7.73
C TYR A 273 -9.25 3.76 7.58
N ILE A 274 -9.37 2.93 8.63
CA ILE A 274 -10.26 1.76 8.68
C ILE A 274 -11.61 2.22 9.23
N LYS A 275 -12.54 2.56 8.35
CA LYS A 275 -13.82 3.24 8.68
C LYS A 275 -14.65 2.49 9.73
N HIS A 276 -14.84 1.19 9.57
CA HIS A 276 -15.65 0.37 10.47
C HIS A 276 -15.02 0.14 11.85
N ARG A 277 -13.74 0.48 12.02
CA ARG A 277 -13.04 0.43 13.33
C ARG A 277 -12.80 1.80 13.93
N GLY A 278 -12.95 2.87 13.20
CA GLY A 278 -12.62 4.22 13.66
C GLY A 278 -11.13 4.42 13.94
N GLU A 279 -10.23 3.64 13.32
CA GLU A 279 -8.79 3.70 13.56
C GLU A 279 -7.97 3.76 12.27
N ARG A 280 -6.75 4.28 12.34
CA ARG A 280 -5.79 4.21 11.24
C ARG A 280 -5.01 2.90 11.29
N ARG A 281 -4.64 2.37 10.11
CA ARG A 281 -3.85 1.14 9.97
C ARG A 281 -2.49 1.23 10.67
N GLY A 282 -1.82 2.38 10.55
CA GLY A 282 -0.49 2.64 11.11
C GLY A 282 -0.28 4.12 11.42
N LEU A 283 0.98 4.54 11.44
CA LEU A 283 1.38 5.93 11.69
C LEU A 283 1.29 6.82 10.45
N GLY A 284 0.95 6.23 9.29
CA GLY A 284 1.01 6.89 8.01
C GLY A 284 2.44 7.12 7.55
N GLY A 285 2.63 8.15 6.80
CA GLY A 285 3.81 8.56 6.10
C GLY A 285 3.42 9.54 5.02
N ILE A 286 3.72 9.25 3.76
CA ILE A 286 3.24 10.00 2.60
C ILE A 286 2.43 9.08 1.67
N PHE A 287 1.41 9.63 1.04
CA PHE A 287 0.64 8.98 -0.02
C PHE A 287 0.16 10.01 -1.02
N PHE A 288 0.31 9.71 -2.29
CA PHE A 288 -0.20 10.50 -3.41
C PHE A 288 -0.63 9.59 -4.56
N ASP A 289 -1.63 10.02 -5.29
CA ASP A 289 -2.15 9.32 -6.47
C ASP A 289 -2.63 10.33 -7.51
N ASP A 290 -2.74 9.90 -8.76
CA ASP A 290 -3.18 10.73 -9.88
C ASP A 290 -2.45 12.09 -9.96
N LEU A 291 -1.17 12.13 -9.51
CA LEU A 291 -0.39 13.35 -9.42
C LEU A 291 0.14 13.75 -10.81
N ASN A 292 -0.42 14.80 -11.39
CA ASN A 292 -0.06 15.35 -12.69
C ASN A 292 -0.30 16.87 -12.78
N ASP A 293 -0.48 17.51 -11.63
CA ASP A 293 -0.73 18.94 -11.49
C ASP A 293 0.56 19.79 -11.41
N TYR A 294 1.70 19.17 -11.68
CA TYR A 294 3.03 19.78 -11.75
C TYR A 294 3.77 19.35 -13.01
N ASP A 295 4.94 19.93 -13.25
CA ASP A 295 5.83 19.50 -14.32
C ASP A 295 6.26 18.05 -14.18
N GLN A 296 6.30 17.30 -15.28
CA GLN A 296 6.59 15.86 -15.29
C GLN A 296 8.00 15.54 -14.81
N GLU A 297 8.99 16.38 -15.13
CA GLU A 297 10.37 16.22 -14.71
C GLU A 297 10.53 16.48 -13.21
N MET A 298 9.84 17.51 -12.71
CA MET A 298 9.77 17.79 -11.27
C MET A 298 9.20 16.60 -10.51
N LEU A 299 8.09 16.00 -11.00
CA LEU A 299 7.46 14.86 -10.34
C LEU A 299 8.28 13.58 -10.43
N LEU A 300 9.02 13.36 -11.52
CA LEU A 300 9.98 12.26 -11.62
C LEU A 300 11.10 12.43 -10.59
N SER A 301 11.64 13.64 -10.45
CA SER A 301 12.63 13.96 -9.42
C SER A 301 12.07 13.73 -8.01
N PHE A 302 10.87 14.21 -7.75
CA PHE A 302 10.17 14.01 -6.48
C PHE A 302 9.98 12.52 -6.15
N ALA A 303 9.48 11.72 -7.09
CA ALA A 303 9.31 10.28 -6.90
C ALA A 303 10.64 9.57 -6.63
N THR A 304 11.71 10.02 -7.30
CA THR A 304 13.08 9.52 -7.09
C THR A 304 13.59 9.84 -5.67
N GLU A 305 13.40 11.07 -5.20
CA GLU A 305 13.76 11.46 -3.83
C GLU A 305 12.98 10.69 -2.77
N CYS A 306 11.69 10.46 -3.00
CA CYS A 306 10.87 9.63 -2.13
C CYS A 306 11.35 8.18 -2.10
N ALA A 307 11.68 7.57 -3.25
CA ALA A 307 12.22 6.22 -3.31
C ALA A 307 13.57 6.11 -2.58
N ASN A 308 14.47 7.08 -2.77
CA ASN A 308 15.76 7.15 -2.10
C ASN A 308 15.63 7.36 -0.59
N SER A 309 14.52 7.91 -0.11
CA SER A 309 14.26 8.13 1.31
C SER A 309 13.89 6.86 2.08
N VAL A 310 13.53 5.76 1.40
CA VAL A 310 13.04 4.52 2.02
C VAL A 310 14.07 3.90 2.96
N VAL A 311 15.29 3.69 2.47
CA VAL A 311 16.38 3.08 3.26
C VAL A 311 16.74 3.94 4.48
N PRO A 312 17.04 5.25 4.35
CA PRO A 312 17.38 6.09 5.50
C PRO A 312 16.21 6.29 6.47
N ALA A 313 14.96 6.18 6.02
CA ALA A 313 13.80 6.26 6.91
C ALA A 313 13.61 5.00 7.75
N TYR A 314 13.95 3.83 7.20
CA TYR A 314 13.55 2.54 7.80
C TYR A 314 14.69 1.80 8.50
N ILE A 315 15.84 1.66 7.86
CA ILE A 315 16.94 0.82 8.40
C ILE A 315 17.42 1.27 9.79
N PRO A 316 17.57 2.58 10.08
CA PRO A 316 17.97 3.01 11.42
C PRO A 316 16.97 2.60 12.53
N ILE A 317 15.68 2.50 12.20
CA ILE A 317 14.65 2.01 13.12
C ILE A 317 14.81 0.50 13.34
N ILE A 318 15.02 -0.26 12.27
CA ILE A 318 15.25 -1.70 12.35
C ILE A 318 16.48 -2.01 13.22
N GLU A 319 17.59 -1.33 12.99
CA GLU A 319 18.82 -1.53 13.76
C GLU A 319 18.63 -1.30 15.27
N LYS A 320 17.78 -0.37 15.65
CA LYS A 320 17.44 -0.14 17.06
C LYS A 320 16.53 -1.21 17.66
N ARG A 321 15.65 -1.82 16.85
CA ARG A 321 14.52 -2.63 17.35
C ARG A 321 14.69 -4.13 17.12
N LYS A 322 15.52 -4.55 16.17
CA LYS A 322 15.63 -5.96 15.74
C LYS A 322 16.02 -6.92 16.85
N ASP A 323 16.84 -6.48 17.81
CA ASP A 323 17.40 -7.31 18.89
C ASP A 323 16.74 -7.05 20.26
N MET A 324 15.69 -6.22 20.32
CA MET A 324 15.00 -5.96 21.57
C MET A 324 14.34 -7.24 22.12
N PRO A 325 14.51 -7.55 23.42
CA PRO A 325 13.86 -8.72 24.02
C PRO A 325 12.34 -8.56 24.04
N PHE A 326 11.62 -9.59 23.65
CA PHE A 326 10.17 -9.60 23.62
C PHE A 326 9.57 -10.90 24.18
N THR A 327 8.30 -10.86 24.56
CA THR A 327 7.52 -11.98 25.08
C THR A 327 6.53 -12.50 24.03
N GLU A 328 5.94 -13.68 24.27
CA GLU A 328 4.85 -14.22 23.46
C GLU A 328 3.64 -13.27 23.39
N GLN A 329 3.37 -12.50 24.43
CA GLN A 329 2.30 -11.50 24.42
C GLN A 329 2.61 -10.36 23.43
N HIS A 330 3.86 -9.91 23.36
CA HIS A 330 4.29 -8.93 22.36
C HIS A 330 4.11 -9.48 20.95
N LYS A 331 4.46 -10.74 20.73
CA LYS A 331 4.29 -11.41 19.43
C LYS A 331 2.83 -11.55 19.04
N ALA A 332 1.97 -11.98 19.97
CA ALA A 332 0.53 -12.10 19.75
C ALA A 332 -0.10 -10.73 19.36
N TRP A 333 0.32 -9.66 20.02
CA TRP A 333 -0.12 -8.31 19.65
C TRP A 333 0.35 -7.90 18.26
N GLN A 334 1.60 -8.17 17.89
CA GLN A 334 2.08 -7.92 16.53
C GLN A 334 1.21 -8.64 15.49
N GLN A 335 0.87 -9.91 15.71
CA GLN A 335 0.04 -10.68 14.78
C GLN A 335 -1.37 -10.08 14.66
N LEU A 336 -1.95 -9.64 15.78
CA LEU A 336 -3.23 -8.95 15.78
C LEU A 336 -3.18 -7.65 14.96
N ARG A 337 -2.13 -6.85 15.14
CA ARG A 337 -1.93 -5.60 14.38
C ARG A 337 -1.69 -5.86 12.88
N ARG A 338 -0.99 -6.92 12.52
CA ARG A 338 -0.87 -7.36 11.12
C ARG A 338 -2.22 -7.76 10.52
N GLY A 339 -3.13 -8.28 11.31
CA GLY A 339 -4.51 -8.53 10.88
C GLY A 339 -5.23 -7.25 10.39
N ARG A 340 -4.94 -6.08 10.99
CA ARG A 340 -5.48 -4.78 10.53
C ARG A 340 -5.00 -4.40 9.12
N TYR A 341 -3.76 -4.74 8.78
CA TYR A 341 -3.23 -4.56 7.43
C TYR A 341 -4.01 -5.39 6.39
N VAL A 342 -4.24 -6.66 6.71
CA VAL A 342 -5.01 -7.56 5.84
C VAL A 342 -6.46 -7.09 5.71
N GLU A 343 -7.08 -6.72 6.82
CA GLU A 343 -8.46 -6.22 6.88
C GLU A 343 -8.65 -4.95 6.05
N PHE A 344 -7.72 -4.01 6.12
CA PHE A 344 -7.72 -2.80 5.29
C PHE A 344 -7.71 -3.16 3.80
N ASN A 345 -6.79 -4.03 3.38
CA ASN A 345 -6.67 -4.42 1.98
C ASN A 345 -7.93 -5.15 1.46
N LEU A 346 -8.55 -6.01 2.27
CA LEU A 346 -9.81 -6.67 1.91
C LEU A 346 -10.98 -5.68 1.86
N GLY A 347 -11.07 -4.75 2.81
CA GLY A 347 -12.14 -3.75 2.89
C GLY A 347 -12.12 -2.77 1.71
N VAL A 348 -10.96 -2.30 1.30
CA VAL A 348 -10.82 -1.40 0.13
C VAL A 348 -11.32 -2.05 -1.16
N HIS A 349 -11.10 -3.36 -1.34
CA HIS A 349 -11.60 -4.08 -2.50
C HIS A 349 -13.13 -4.25 -2.49
N MET A 350 -13.75 -4.38 -1.31
CA MET A 350 -15.21 -4.49 -1.18
C MET A 350 -15.93 -3.15 -1.44
N ASP A 351 -15.39 -2.04 -0.95
CA ASP A 351 -16.01 -0.71 -1.09
C ASP A 351 -15.96 -0.16 -2.54
N ARG A 352 -14.99 -0.57 -3.35
CA ARG A 352 -14.82 -0.07 -4.73
C ARG A 352 -15.64 -0.79 -5.77
N GLY A 353 -16.27 -1.92 -5.44
CA GLY A 353 -17.00 -2.74 -6.43
C GLY A 353 -16.13 -3.29 -7.56
N ASP A 354 -14.83 -3.14 -7.44
CA ASP A 354 -13.83 -3.50 -8.46
C ASP A 354 -13.56 -5.01 -8.46
N TYR A 355 -14.40 -5.73 -9.14
CA TYR A 355 -14.04 -7.04 -9.66
C TYR A 355 -13.22 -6.86 -10.95
N GLY A 356 -11.97 -6.47 -10.83
CA GLY A 356 -11.12 -6.46 -12.01
C GLY A 356 -9.93 -5.53 -11.90
N GLN A 357 -8.77 -6.13 -11.78
CA GLN A 357 -7.44 -5.57 -12.05
C GLN A 357 -6.89 -4.58 -11.01
N SER A 358 -6.77 -5.03 -9.77
CA SER A 358 -5.65 -4.59 -8.96
C SER A 358 -4.39 -5.37 -9.40
N LEU A 359 -3.26 -4.69 -9.48
CA LEU A 359 -1.95 -5.34 -9.42
C LEU A 359 -1.93 -6.11 -8.08
N GLU A 360 -2.35 -7.37 -8.09
CA GLU A 360 -2.35 -8.20 -6.90
C GLU A 360 -0.92 -8.34 -6.39
N PRO A 361 -0.65 -8.02 -5.11
CA PRO A 361 0.52 -8.57 -4.49
C PRO A 361 0.34 -10.09 -4.50
N LEU A 362 1.28 -10.81 -5.10
CA LEU A 362 1.33 -12.26 -5.19
C LEU A 362 1.02 -12.90 -3.82
N VAL A 363 -0.21 -13.35 -3.64
CA VAL A 363 -0.58 -14.24 -2.54
C VAL A 363 -0.04 -15.61 -2.89
N ILE A 364 1.14 -15.95 -2.38
CA ILE A 364 1.71 -17.28 -2.51
C ILE A 364 0.79 -18.28 -1.82
N LYS A 365 0.00 -19.03 -2.60
CA LYS A 365 -0.82 -20.12 -2.09
C LYS A 365 0.13 -21.22 -1.58
N LYS A 366 0.08 -21.49 -0.26
CA LYS A 366 0.70 -22.68 0.33
C LYS A 366 0.21 -23.93 -0.43
N LYS A 367 1.09 -24.66 -1.08
CA LYS A 367 0.82 -26.05 -1.47
C LYS A 367 0.53 -26.84 -0.20
N LYS A 368 -0.69 -27.37 -0.07
CA LYS A 368 -1.00 -28.38 0.93
C LYS A 368 -0.20 -29.64 0.53
N GLY A 369 0.88 -29.91 1.24
CA GLY A 369 1.54 -31.21 1.20
C GLY A 369 0.57 -32.25 1.76
N LYS A 370 0.27 -33.29 0.97
CA LYS A 370 -0.29 -34.52 1.51
C LYS A 370 0.81 -35.22 2.30
N PHE A 371 0.55 -35.48 3.55
CA PHE A 371 1.05 -36.65 4.27
C PHE A 371 -0.05 -37.68 4.30
#